data_ad632b583b3fdf60ce0454f0eb4ec3a3
#
_entry.id   ad632b583b3fdf60ce0454f0eb4ec3a3
#
_cell.length_a   1.000
_cell.length_b   1.000
_cell.length_c   1.000
_cell.angle_alpha   90.00
_cell.angle_beta   90.00
_cell.angle_gamma   90.00
#
_symmetry.space_group_name_H-M   'P 1'
#
loop_
_entity.id
_entity.type
_entity.pdbx_description
1 polymer ?
#
loop_
_entity_poly.entity_id
_entity_poly.type
_entity_poly.pdbx_seq_one_letter_code
_entity_poly.pdbx_strand_id
1 'polypeptide(L)'
;MVRTGFLTALVFAGGGIGLAQHQHVAGGPISTLTAEQVEQLRAGDGMGLAKAAELNHYPGPKHALELATELGLSPAQAAQVTAIRERMLAEAVRLGAAVIEKETTLHMRFANRHVTDASMRAMTAEIGTLQGELRATHLAAHLEMIHVLSAEQVQRYDALRGYTKQ
;
A
#
# COMPACT_ATOMS: atom_id res chain seq x y z
N MET A 1 -19.79 -12.20 -77.65
CA MET A 1 -19.31 -10.94 -76.98
C MET A 1 -19.83 -10.94 -75.54
N VAL A 2 -19.01 -11.36 -74.61
CA VAL A 2 -19.37 -11.47 -73.19
C VAL A 2 -18.69 -10.28 -72.43
N ARG A 3 -19.48 -9.44 -71.77
CA ARG A 3 -19.00 -8.33 -70.93
C ARG A 3 -18.94 -8.83 -69.51
N THR A 4 -17.73 -8.94 -69.00
CA THR A 4 -17.41 -9.26 -67.59
C THR A 4 -17.51 -7.98 -66.77
N GLY A 5 -18.45 -7.91 -65.83
CA GLY A 5 -18.58 -6.82 -64.88
C GLY A 5 -17.73 -7.12 -63.63
N PHE A 6 -16.80 -6.24 -63.31
CA PHE A 6 -16.05 -6.27 -62.05
C PHE A 6 -16.89 -5.67 -60.91
N LEU A 7 -17.16 -6.48 -59.90
CA LEU A 7 -17.83 -6.05 -58.68
C LEU A 7 -16.72 -5.68 -57.66
N THR A 8 -16.57 -4.40 -57.35
CA THR A 8 -15.64 -3.92 -56.35
C THR A 8 -16.30 -4.02 -54.97
N ALA A 9 -15.80 -4.93 -54.11
CA ALA A 9 -16.26 -5.05 -52.75
C ALA A 9 -15.56 -4.02 -51.88
N LEU A 10 -16.33 -3.10 -51.27
CA LEU A 10 -15.88 -2.11 -50.30
C LEU A 10 -15.81 -2.79 -48.94
N VAL A 11 -14.58 -3.00 -48.41
CA VAL A 11 -14.35 -3.52 -47.07
C VAL A 11 -14.45 -2.35 -46.07
N PHE A 12 -15.51 -2.31 -45.27
CA PHE A 12 -15.61 -1.42 -44.10
C PHE A 12 -14.74 -1.99 -42.98
N ALA A 13 -13.62 -1.33 -42.68
CA ALA A 13 -12.84 -1.58 -41.49
C ALA A 13 -13.58 -0.96 -40.27
N GLY A 14 -14.34 -1.78 -39.57
CA GLY A 14 -14.95 -1.44 -38.29
C GLY A 14 -13.88 -1.32 -37.22
N GLY A 15 -13.53 -0.09 -36.84
CA GLY A 15 -12.70 0.20 -35.65
C GLY A 15 -13.45 -0.23 -34.39
N GLY A 16 -13.12 -1.39 -33.86
CA GLY A 16 -13.58 -1.82 -32.54
C GLY A 16 -12.94 -0.94 -31.46
N ILE A 17 -13.74 -0.09 -30.81
CA ILE A 17 -13.36 0.57 -29.56
C ILE A 17 -13.26 -0.55 -28.51
N GLY A 18 -12.04 -0.96 -28.21
CA GLY A 18 -11.75 -1.90 -27.13
C GLY A 18 -12.16 -1.29 -25.80
N LEU A 19 -13.34 -1.65 -25.30
CA LEU A 19 -13.68 -1.45 -23.89
C LEU A 19 -12.71 -2.29 -23.08
N ALA A 20 -11.80 -1.62 -22.38
CA ALA A 20 -10.95 -2.26 -21.39
C ALA A 20 -11.89 -2.90 -20.34
N GLN A 21 -12.12 -4.18 -20.48
CA GLN A 21 -12.77 -4.98 -19.45
C GLN A 21 -11.81 -4.99 -18.25
N HIS A 22 -12.16 -4.24 -17.21
CA HIS A 22 -11.58 -4.46 -15.89
C HIS A 22 -11.92 -5.90 -15.50
N GLN A 23 -10.97 -6.80 -15.71
CA GLN A 23 -11.06 -8.15 -15.19
C GLN A 23 -11.07 -8.03 -13.67
N HIS A 24 -12.23 -8.19 -13.06
CA HIS A 24 -12.33 -8.52 -11.66
C HIS A 24 -11.59 -9.83 -11.45
N VAL A 25 -10.36 -9.74 -10.94
CA VAL A 25 -9.63 -10.92 -10.45
C VAL A 25 -10.34 -11.36 -9.18
N ALA A 26 -11.36 -12.17 -9.33
CA ALA A 26 -11.98 -12.91 -8.24
C ALA A 26 -10.95 -13.95 -7.77
N GLY A 27 -10.22 -13.67 -6.70
CA GLY A 27 -9.11 -14.56 -6.34
C GLY A 27 -8.58 -14.45 -4.92
N GLY A 28 -9.34 -13.88 -3.98
CA GLY A 28 -9.00 -13.94 -2.56
C GLY A 28 -10.23 -14.32 -1.72
N PRO A 29 -10.05 -14.87 -0.51
CA PRO A 29 -11.18 -15.17 0.38
C PRO A 29 -11.98 -13.91 0.76
N ILE A 30 -11.51 -12.72 0.40
CA ILE A 30 -12.15 -11.43 0.64
C ILE A 30 -12.15 -10.68 -0.69
N SER A 31 -13.31 -10.57 -1.35
CA SER A 31 -13.41 -9.94 -2.67
C SER A 31 -13.21 -8.41 -2.67
N THR A 32 -13.16 -7.77 -1.50
CA THR A 32 -12.92 -6.32 -1.32
C THR A 32 -11.44 -5.96 -1.19
N LEU A 33 -10.59 -6.94 -0.86
CA LEU A 33 -9.14 -6.80 -0.79
C LEU A 33 -8.50 -7.76 -1.81
N THR A 34 -7.46 -7.31 -2.51
CA THR A 34 -6.66 -8.21 -3.33
C THR A 34 -5.85 -9.17 -2.45
N ALA A 35 -5.45 -10.31 -3.00
CA ALA A 35 -4.59 -11.26 -2.29
C ALA A 35 -3.28 -10.58 -1.84
N GLU A 36 -2.71 -9.72 -2.68
CA GLU A 36 -1.53 -8.93 -2.36
C GLU A 36 -1.76 -7.98 -1.17
N GLN A 37 -2.88 -7.25 -1.14
CA GLN A 37 -3.23 -6.38 -0.02
C GLN A 37 -3.38 -7.16 1.29
N VAL A 38 -3.99 -8.34 1.23
CA VAL A 38 -4.13 -9.22 2.40
C VAL A 38 -2.77 -9.65 2.93
N GLU A 39 -1.85 -10.08 2.04
CA GLU A 39 -0.50 -10.46 2.45
C GLU A 39 0.30 -9.28 3.00
N GLN A 40 0.22 -8.10 2.38
CA GLN A 40 0.88 -6.89 2.87
C GLN A 40 0.37 -6.47 4.25
N LEU A 41 -0.95 -6.51 4.48
CA LEU A 41 -1.55 -6.23 5.79
C LEU A 41 -1.11 -7.24 6.85
N ARG A 42 -1.04 -8.52 6.51
CA ARG A 42 -0.54 -9.59 7.41
C ARG A 42 0.93 -9.43 7.75
N ALA A 43 1.73 -9.02 6.77
CA ALA A 43 3.15 -8.76 6.96
C ALA A 43 3.45 -7.46 7.70
N GLY A 44 2.46 -6.59 7.88
CA GLY A 44 2.65 -5.24 8.43
C GLY A 44 3.46 -4.34 7.51
N ASP A 45 3.35 -4.54 6.20
CA ASP A 45 4.06 -3.74 5.21
C ASP A 45 3.56 -2.29 5.16
N GLY A 46 4.46 -1.39 4.79
CA GLY A 46 4.16 0.05 4.78
C GLY A 46 3.19 0.51 3.70
N MET A 47 3.03 -0.24 2.60
CA MET A 47 2.05 0.01 1.52
C MET A 47 1.97 1.48 1.05
N GLY A 48 3.06 2.25 1.21
CA GLY A 48 3.09 3.68 0.92
C GLY A 48 2.45 4.58 1.99
N LEU A 49 2.00 4.04 3.13
CA LEU A 49 1.33 4.79 4.20
C LEU A 49 2.20 5.91 4.79
N ALA A 50 3.53 5.71 4.83
CA ALA A 50 4.49 6.70 5.35
C ALA A 50 5.11 7.58 4.26
N LYS A 51 4.62 7.58 3.03
CA LYS A 51 5.20 8.35 1.92
C LYS A 51 5.33 9.85 2.21
N ALA A 52 4.39 10.42 2.98
CA ALA A 52 4.45 11.81 3.41
C ALA A 52 5.67 12.10 4.30
N ALA A 53 6.12 11.15 5.11
CA ALA A 53 7.32 11.26 5.91
C ALA A 53 8.59 11.08 5.04
N GLU A 54 8.64 10.02 4.24
CA GLU A 54 9.80 9.71 3.39
C GLU A 54 10.17 10.87 2.46
N LEU A 55 9.18 11.49 1.80
CA LEU A 55 9.39 12.60 0.87
C LEU A 55 9.76 13.92 1.57
N ASN A 56 9.73 13.98 2.89
CA ASN A 56 10.03 15.17 3.69
C ASN A 56 11.16 14.94 4.70
N HIS A 57 12.12 14.09 4.34
CA HIS A 57 13.36 13.86 5.09
C HIS A 57 13.19 13.14 6.45
N TYR A 58 12.16 12.30 6.56
CA TYR A 58 11.97 11.41 7.71
C TYR A 58 12.29 9.97 7.28
N PRO A 59 13.49 9.45 7.59
CA PRO A 59 13.90 8.10 7.20
C PRO A 59 13.01 7.00 7.77
N GLY A 60 12.78 5.94 6.99
CA GLY A 60 12.08 4.76 7.47
C GLY A 60 13.03 3.76 8.15
N PRO A 61 12.62 3.11 9.26
CA PRO A 61 13.50 2.21 10.01
C PRO A 61 13.93 0.98 9.20
N LYS A 62 13.07 0.42 8.36
CA LYS A 62 13.40 -0.71 7.48
C LYS A 62 14.57 -0.37 6.57
N HIS A 63 14.45 0.70 5.80
CA HIS A 63 15.47 1.11 4.84
C HIS A 63 16.73 1.65 5.51
N ALA A 64 16.62 2.25 6.70
CA ALA A 64 17.81 2.66 7.46
C ALA A 64 18.64 1.45 7.90
N LEU A 65 18.02 0.33 8.27
CA LEU A 65 18.71 -0.92 8.57
C LEU A 65 19.32 -1.56 7.32
N GLU A 66 18.61 -1.55 6.20
CA GLU A 66 19.12 -2.04 4.91
C GLU A 66 20.35 -1.25 4.44
N LEU A 67 20.43 0.02 4.79
CA LEU A 67 21.52 0.95 4.44
C LEU A 67 22.47 1.22 5.62
N ALA A 68 22.50 0.35 6.64
CA ALA A 68 23.21 0.60 7.88
C ALA A 68 24.71 0.87 7.67
N THR A 69 25.34 0.16 6.76
CA THR A 69 26.76 0.32 6.41
C THR A 69 27.00 1.66 5.71
N GLU A 70 26.21 1.97 4.71
CA GLU A 70 26.31 3.20 3.92
C GLU A 70 26.04 4.44 4.76
N LEU A 71 25.10 4.34 5.71
CA LEU A 71 24.80 5.40 6.67
C LEU A 71 25.81 5.52 7.79
N GLY A 72 26.68 4.51 7.97
CA GLY A 72 27.63 4.45 9.07
C GLY A 72 26.93 4.40 10.44
N LEU A 73 25.88 3.59 10.57
CA LEU A 73 25.18 3.44 11.85
C LEU A 73 26.11 2.83 12.90
N SER A 74 26.19 3.45 14.07
CA SER A 74 26.84 2.82 15.21
C SER A 74 26.03 1.60 15.70
N PRO A 75 26.65 0.65 16.42
CA PRO A 75 25.92 -0.47 17.01
C PRO A 75 24.73 -0.04 17.88
N ALA A 76 24.88 1.06 18.62
CA ALA A 76 23.82 1.63 19.45
C ALA A 76 22.65 2.16 18.59
N GLN A 77 22.95 2.90 17.52
CA GLN A 77 21.92 3.37 16.59
C GLN A 77 21.19 2.21 15.90
N ALA A 78 21.92 1.20 15.42
CA ALA A 78 21.33 0.04 14.78
C ALA A 78 20.37 -0.70 15.74
N ALA A 79 20.75 -0.84 17.02
CA ALA A 79 19.88 -1.44 18.04
C ALA A 79 18.60 -0.60 18.28
N GLN A 80 18.71 0.72 18.34
CA GLN A 80 17.57 1.62 18.50
C GLN A 80 16.63 1.54 17.28
N VAL A 81 17.16 1.60 16.07
CA VAL A 81 16.38 1.47 14.82
C VAL A 81 15.67 0.12 14.75
N THR A 82 16.34 -0.95 15.15
CA THR A 82 15.75 -2.30 15.23
C THR A 82 14.56 -2.30 16.19
N ALA A 83 14.72 -1.75 17.39
CA ALA A 83 13.64 -1.68 18.37
C ALA A 83 12.43 -0.85 17.89
N ILE A 84 12.69 0.29 17.21
CA ILE A 84 11.63 1.09 16.57
C ILE A 84 10.88 0.26 15.53
N ARG A 85 11.62 -0.42 14.65
CA ARG A 85 11.03 -1.25 13.60
C ARG A 85 10.19 -2.40 14.16
N GLU A 86 10.68 -3.08 15.18
CA GLU A 86 9.98 -4.22 15.80
C GLU A 86 8.66 -3.78 16.45
N ARG A 87 8.65 -2.68 17.21
CA ARG A 87 7.41 -2.13 17.80
C ARG A 87 6.40 -1.72 16.72
N MET A 88 6.86 -1.00 15.71
CA MET A 88 6.03 -0.61 14.57
C MET A 88 5.42 -1.85 13.89
N LEU A 89 6.25 -2.85 13.61
CA LEU A 89 5.82 -4.06 12.90
C LEU A 89 4.79 -4.85 13.68
N ALA A 90 5.00 -5.05 14.98
CA ALA A 90 4.05 -5.75 15.84
C ALA A 90 2.67 -5.09 15.83
N GLU A 91 2.62 -3.77 15.94
CA GLU A 91 1.37 -3.03 15.91
C GLU A 91 0.75 -2.98 14.50
N ALA A 92 1.55 -2.84 13.45
CA ALA A 92 1.06 -2.86 12.07
C ALA A 92 0.42 -4.22 11.70
N VAL A 93 1.01 -5.34 12.13
CA VAL A 93 0.44 -6.69 11.94
C VAL A 93 -0.89 -6.83 12.70
N ARG A 94 -0.95 -6.36 13.94
CA ARG A 94 -2.19 -6.39 14.74
C ARG A 94 -3.32 -5.60 14.07
N LEU A 95 -3.03 -4.37 13.65
CA LEU A 95 -4.00 -3.49 12.97
C LEU A 95 -4.38 -4.02 11.59
N GLY A 96 -3.42 -4.55 10.84
CA GLY A 96 -3.66 -5.18 9.54
C GLY A 96 -4.61 -6.37 9.64
N ALA A 97 -4.45 -7.23 10.66
CA ALA A 97 -5.37 -8.32 10.92
C ALA A 97 -6.80 -7.82 11.24
N ALA A 98 -6.92 -6.75 12.04
CA ALA A 98 -8.21 -6.15 12.36
C ALA A 98 -8.89 -5.53 11.13
N VAL A 99 -8.15 -4.87 10.24
CA VAL A 99 -8.67 -4.36 8.95
C VAL A 99 -9.22 -5.51 8.11
N ILE A 100 -8.46 -6.60 7.95
CA ILE A 100 -8.88 -7.78 7.18
C ILE A 100 -10.19 -8.36 7.75
N GLU A 101 -10.30 -8.51 9.08
CA GLU A 101 -11.49 -9.02 9.75
C GLU A 101 -12.73 -8.14 9.48
N LYS A 102 -12.58 -6.81 9.62
CA LYS A 102 -13.69 -5.86 9.41
C LYS A 102 -14.13 -5.80 7.95
N GLU A 103 -13.20 -5.79 7.02
CA GLU A 103 -13.49 -5.85 5.57
C GLU A 103 -14.20 -7.15 5.21
N THR A 104 -13.77 -8.29 5.76
CA THR A 104 -14.43 -9.58 5.58
C THR A 104 -15.88 -9.53 6.09
N THR A 105 -16.06 -8.99 7.29
CA THR A 105 -17.40 -8.88 7.89
C THR A 105 -18.32 -7.98 7.06
N LEU A 106 -17.81 -6.84 6.59
CA LEU A 106 -18.57 -5.93 5.72
C LEU A 106 -18.98 -6.64 4.42
N HIS A 107 -18.04 -7.32 3.77
CA HIS A 107 -18.31 -8.11 2.57
C HIS A 107 -19.42 -9.16 2.81
N MET A 108 -19.31 -9.94 3.87
CA MET A 108 -20.29 -10.98 4.19
C MET A 108 -21.68 -10.42 4.49
N ARG A 109 -21.79 -9.26 5.11
CA ARG A 109 -23.08 -8.60 5.33
C ARG A 109 -23.75 -8.18 4.04
N PHE A 110 -23.01 -7.66 3.07
CA PHE A 110 -23.53 -7.35 1.73
C PHE A 110 -23.91 -8.63 0.97
N ALA A 111 -23.04 -9.64 0.96
CA ALA A 111 -23.28 -10.91 0.28
C ALA A 111 -24.58 -11.59 0.74
N ASN A 112 -24.85 -11.55 2.05
CA ASN A 112 -26.04 -12.15 2.67
C ASN A 112 -27.25 -11.20 2.70
N ARG A 113 -27.15 -9.98 2.17
CA ARG A 113 -28.20 -8.95 2.24
C ARG A 113 -28.63 -8.60 3.68
N HIS A 114 -27.72 -8.71 4.64
CA HIS A 114 -27.90 -8.38 6.07
C HIS A 114 -27.29 -7.02 6.44
N VAL A 115 -27.21 -6.10 5.48
CA VAL A 115 -26.68 -4.76 5.69
C VAL A 115 -27.85 -3.76 5.78
N THR A 116 -27.71 -2.78 6.67
CA THR A 116 -28.56 -1.59 6.75
C THR A 116 -27.70 -0.35 6.60
N ASP A 117 -28.29 0.83 6.29
CA ASP A 117 -27.54 2.08 6.21
C ASP A 117 -26.75 2.36 7.51
N ALA A 118 -27.39 2.18 8.65
CA ALA A 118 -26.75 2.38 9.96
C ALA A 118 -25.57 1.42 10.19
N SER A 119 -25.75 0.12 9.91
CA SER A 119 -24.66 -0.86 10.10
C SER A 119 -23.51 -0.64 9.11
N MET A 120 -23.79 -0.28 7.89
CA MET A 120 -22.79 0.04 6.88
C MET A 120 -21.94 1.25 7.32
N ARG A 121 -22.58 2.35 7.75
CA ARG A 121 -21.86 3.55 8.23
C ARG A 121 -21.00 3.26 9.45
N ALA A 122 -21.50 2.50 10.41
CA ALA A 122 -20.74 2.12 11.60
C ALA A 122 -19.49 1.31 11.22
N MET A 123 -19.63 0.30 10.37
CA MET A 123 -18.52 -0.56 9.96
C MET A 123 -17.48 0.19 9.12
N THR A 124 -17.91 1.06 8.20
CA THR A 124 -16.96 1.87 7.42
C THR A 124 -16.20 2.88 8.28
N ALA A 125 -16.84 3.43 9.33
CA ALA A 125 -16.16 4.29 10.30
C ALA A 125 -15.10 3.51 11.11
N GLU A 126 -15.43 2.29 11.57
CA GLU A 126 -14.47 1.42 12.25
C GLU A 126 -13.27 1.07 11.36
N ILE A 127 -13.51 0.69 10.10
CA ILE A 127 -12.46 0.40 9.12
C ILE A 127 -11.59 1.64 8.91
N GLY A 128 -12.19 2.81 8.72
CA GLY A 128 -11.47 4.07 8.55
C GLY A 128 -10.59 4.42 9.76
N THR A 129 -11.06 4.15 10.97
CA THR A 129 -10.29 4.32 12.20
C THR A 129 -9.07 3.39 12.22
N LEU A 130 -9.26 2.09 11.97
CA LEU A 130 -8.16 1.12 11.93
C LEU A 130 -7.11 1.44 10.86
N GLN A 131 -7.54 1.86 9.68
CA GLN A 131 -6.63 2.30 8.62
C GLN A 131 -5.86 3.58 9.00
N GLY A 132 -6.53 4.51 9.67
CA GLY A 132 -5.90 5.71 10.22
C GLY A 132 -4.84 5.39 11.28
N GLU A 133 -5.15 4.48 12.21
CA GLU A 133 -4.22 4.00 13.24
C GLU A 133 -3.03 3.24 12.61
N LEU A 134 -3.27 2.39 11.62
CA LEU A 134 -2.21 1.69 10.88
C LEU A 134 -1.26 2.69 10.22
N ARG A 135 -1.81 3.71 9.56
CA ARG A 135 -0.99 4.76 8.96
C ARG A 135 -0.21 5.55 10.01
N ALA A 136 -0.85 5.91 11.13
CA ALA A 136 -0.19 6.63 12.24
C ALA A 136 0.97 5.82 12.84
N THR A 137 0.81 4.50 12.97
CA THR A 137 1.86 3.58 13.43
C THR A 137 3.11 3.66 12.55
N HIS A 138 2.96 3.64 11.24
CA HIS A 138 4.10 3.80 10.32
C HIS A 138 4.70 5.21 10.43
N LEU A 139 3.89 6.26 10.42
CA LEU A 139 4.38 7.64 10.50
C LEU A 139 5.10 7.92 11.83
N ALA A 140 4.62 7.36 12.94
CA ALA A 140 5.25 7.51 14.25
C ALA A 140 6.68 6.93 14.26
N ALA A 141 6.88 5.76 13.64
CA ALA A 141 8.21 5.18 13.52
C ALA A 141 9.18 6.11 12.75
N HIS A 142 8.72 6.78 11.69
CA HIS A 142 9.53 7.76 10.97
C HIS A 142 9.85 9.00 11.82
N LEU A 143 8.92 9.44 12.67
CA LEU A 143 9.18 10.54 13.62
C LEU A 143 10.24 10.16 14.66
N GLU A 144 10.23 8.92 15.15
CA GLU A 144 11.26 8.46 16.09
C GLU A 144 12.66 8.42 15.46
N MET A 145 12.77 8.11 14.16
CA MET A 145 14.05 7.99 13.47
C MET A 145 14.88 9.27 13.47
N ILE A 146 14.25 10.46 13.42
CA ILE A 146 14.99 11.73 13.43
C ILE A 146 15.69 12.01 14.77
N HIS A 147 15.33 11.30 15.84
CA HIS A 147 15.99 11.39 17.13
C HIS A 147 17.16 10.39 17.27
N VAL A 148 17.27 9.44 16.34
CA VAL A 148 18.31 8.41 16.32
C VAL A 148 19.41 8.74 15.32
N LEU A 149 19.04 9.27 14.15
CA LEU A 149 19.98 9.58 13.07
C LEU A 149 20.50 11.01 13.17
N SER A 150 21.77 11.23 12.81
CA SER A 150 22.31 12.59 12.67
C SER A 150 21.78 13.25 11.40
N ALA A 151 21.89 14.58 11.31
CA ALA A 151 21.50 15.33 10.12
C ALA A 151 22.25 14.86 8.85
N GLU A 152 23.54 14.52 8.99
CA GLU A 152 24.35 13.99 7.88
C GLU A 152 23.88 12.60 7.44
N GLN A 153 23.48 11.75 8.40
CA GLN A 153 22.90 10.43 8.09
C GLN A 153 21.56 10.55 7.38
N VAL A 154 20.71 11.50 7.79
CA VAL A 154 19.43 11.79 7.08
C VAL A 154 19.68 12.26 5.66
N GLN A 155 20.59 13.22 5.44
CA GLN A 155 20.96 13.69 4.09
C GLN A 155 21.50 12.55 3.21
N ARG A 156 22.34 11.68 3.80
CA ARG A 156 22.88 10.52 3.10
C ARG A 156 21.78 9.49 2.76
N TYR A 157 20.86 9.26 3.68
CA TYR A 157 19.67 8.43 3.43
C TYR A 157 18.86 8.95 2.25
N ASP A 158 18.55 10.25 2.22
CA ASP A 158 17.80 10.88 1.14
C ASP A 158 18.51 10.72 -0.22
N ALA A 159 19.83 10.92 -0.25
CA ALA A 159 20.62 10.72 -1.46
C ALA A 159 20.56 9.27 -1.95
N LEU A 160 20.73 8.29 -1.04
CA LEU A 160 20.70 6.86 -1.37
C LEU A 160 19.30 6.40 -1.81
N ARG A 161 18.24 7.01 -1.28
CA ARG A 161 16.84 6.72 -1.63
C ARG A 161 16.32 7.52 -2.83
N GLY A 162 17.12 8.46 -3.36
CA GLY A 162 16.70 9.31 -4.47
C GLY A 162 15.66 10.38 -4.09
N TYR A 163 15.63 10.82 -2.82
CA TYR A 163 14.71 11.85 -2.32
C TYR A 163 15.31 13.26 -2.35
N THR A 164 16.56 13.41 -2.75
CA THR A 164 17.17 14.73 -2.99
C THR A 164 16.52 15.38 -4.19
N LYS A 165 15.98 16.60 -4.02
CA LYS A 165 15.49 17.40 -5.15
C LYS A 165 16.64 17.67 -6.10
N GLN A 166 16.46 17.32 -7.38
CA GLN A 166 17.28 17.82 -8.47
C GLN A 166 17.11 19.33 -8.63
#